data_e8572e8f44d0a37b7206f3dc4ec7755e
#
_entry.id   e8572e8f44d0a37b7206f3dc4ec7755e
#
_cell.length_a   1.000
_cell.length_b   1.000
_cell.length_c   1.000
_cell.angle_alpha   90.00
_cell.angle_beta   90.00
_cell.angle_gamma   90.00
#
_symmetry.space_group_name_H-M   'P 1'
#
loop_
_entity.id
_entity.type
_entity.pdbx_description
1 polymer ?
#
loop_
_entity_poly.entity_id
_entity_poly.type
_entity_poly.pdbx_seq_one_letter_code
_entity_poly.pdbx_strand_id
1 'polypeptide(L)'
;FLLLDQDNRNSIVSCIAMARENARQIRDVITTEMWEQINDLHWNLQKGETIWEEPPQEQLRIIRRGCQIFYGITDTTLSRDLSWLFSQLGRLMERADKTSRILDVKYFLLLPIPEGVGGVLDELQWITLLRTAGAYQMYRQSMQKGITPTSVAQFLLLDPIFPRSVRFCLQGISDTLQQIQAQPVMKQPDDLDCLRGQLLARWSYVR
;
A
#
# COMPACT_ATOMS: atom_id res chain seq x y z
N PHE A 1 13.52 11.63 -11.65
CA PHE A 1 13.85 10.19 -11.53
C PHE A 1 12.64 9.35 -11.05
N LEU A 2 12.08 9.58 -9.86
CA LEU A 2 10.97 8.77 -9.32
C LEU A 2 9.59 9.08 -9.89
N LEU A 3 9.38 10.23 -10.50
CA LEU A 3 8.07 10.65 -11.02
C LEU A 3 7.92 10.31 -12.51
N LEU A 4 8.85 10.74 -13.34
CA LEU A 4 8.70 10.89 -14.79
C LEU A 4 9.62 10.01 -15.62
N ASP A 5 10.66 9.49 -15.05
CA ASP A 5 11.67 8.73 -15.78
C ASP A 5 11.07 7.42 -16.30
N GLN A 6 10.87 7.34 -17.60
CA GLN A 6 10.29 6.16 -18.25
C GLN A 6 11.25 4.97 -18.28
N ASP A 7 12.55 5.20 -18.19
CA ASP A 7 13.55 4.13 -18.09
C ASP A 7 13.59 3.52 -16.68
N ASN A 8 13.12 4.25 -15.68
CA ASN A 8 12.97 3.76 -14.34
C ASN A 8 11.63 3.02 -14.17
N ARG A 9 11.67 1.69 -14.10
CA ARG A 9 10.48 0.85 -13.89
C ARG A 9 9.69 1.17 -12.61
N ASN A 10 10.33 1.79 -11.62
CA ASN A 10 9.70 2.18 -10.36
C ASN A 10 9.22 3.63 -10.36
N SER A 11 9.32 4.35 -11.48
CA SER A 11 8.70 5.67 -11.58
C SER A 11 7.17 5.58 -11.60
N ILE A 12 6.51 6.64 -11.18
CA ILE A 12 5.04 6.68 -11.15
C ILE A 12 4.44 6.48 -12.55
N VAL A 13 5.03 7.12 -13.56
CA VAL A 13 4.58 7.00 -14.96
C VAL A 13 4.71 5.55 -15.44
N SER A 14 5.85 4.91 -15.19
CA SER A 14 6.08 3.52 -15.58
C SER A 14 5.15 2.56 -14.83
N CYS A 15 4.93 2.77 -13.54
CA CYS A 15 4.00 1.95 -12.74
C CYS A 15 2.55 2.05 -13.27
N ILE A 16 2.10 3.25 -13.64
CA ILE A 16 0.74 3.43 -14.18
C ILE A 16 0.63 2.85 -15.60
N ALA A 17 1.67 2.98 -16.42
CA ALA A 17 1.70 2.35 -17.73
C ALA A 17 1.65 0.81 -17.63
N MET A 18 2.41 0.21 -16.72
CA MET A 18 2.37 -1.23 -16.46
C MET A 18 1.01 -1.68 -15.89
N ALA A 19 0.43 -0.91 -14.99
CA ALA A 19 -0.89 -1.21 -14.45
C ALA A 19 -1.97 -1.19 -15.54
N ARG A 20 -1.91 -0.22 -16.46
CA ARG A 20 -2.80 -0.16 -17.62
C ARG A 20 -2.60 -1.35 -18.57
N GLU A 21 -1.36 -1.73 -18.83
CA GLU A 21 -1.08 -2.88 -19.67
C GLU A 21 -1.57 -4.20 -19.06
N ASN A 22 -1.38 -4.39 -17.73
CA ASN A 22 -1.95 -5.51 -17.01
C ASN A 22 -3.48 -5.54 -17.10
N ALA A 23 -4.13 -4.38 -16.90
CA ALA A 23 -5.58 -4.25 -17.05
C ALA A 23 -6.07 -4.56 -18.47
N ARG A 24 -5.27 -4.20 -19.51
CA ARG A 24 -5.57 -4.53 -20.90
C ARG A 24 -5.58 -6.04 -21.16
N GLN A 25 -4.66 -6.76 -20.52
CA GLN A 25 -4.55 -8.23 -20.68
C GLN A 25 -5.70 -9.00 -20.02
N ILE A 26 -6.35 -8.42 -19.01
CA ILE A 26 -7.47 -9.02 -18.29
C ILE A 26 -8.77 -8.21 -18.50
N ARG A 27 -8.94 -7.62 -19.67
CA ARG A 27 -10.04 -6.69 -19.96
C ARG A 27 -11.42 -7.33 -19.81
N ASP A 28 -11.53 -8.62 -20.04
CA ASP A 28 -12.73 -9.45 -19.89
C ASP A 28 -13.09 -9.77 -18.44
N VAL A 29 -12.15 -9.55 -17.51
CA VAL A 29 -12.30 -9.87 -16.08
C VAL A 29 -12.62 -8.62 -15.25
N ILE A 30 -12.11 -7.44 -15.66
CA ILE A 30 -12.33 -6.19 -14.96
C ILE A 30 -13.56 -5.44 -15.49
N THR A 31 -14.14 -4.55 -14.68
CA THR A 31 -15.28 -3.75 -15.10
C THR A 31 -14.88 -2.63 -16.08
N THR A 32 -15.85 -2.12 -16.82
CA THR A 32 -15.62 -1.01 -17.78
C THR A 32 -15.11 0.22 -17.05
N GLU A 33 -15.68 0.53 -15.90
CA GLU A 33 -15.32 1.68 -15.09
C GLU A 33 -13.88 1.58 -14.54
N MET A 34 -13.43 0.38 -14.17
CA MET A 34 -12.04 0.15 -13.79
C MET A 34 -11.08 0.42 -14.93
N TRP A 35 -11.44 -0.05 -16.12
CA TRP A 35 -10.65 0.19 -17.34
C TRP A 35 -10.59 1.66 -17.73
N GLU A 36 -11.71 2.35 -17.71
CA GLU A 36 -11.79 3.78 -18.02
C GLU A 36 -10.94 4.59 -17.02
N GLN A 37 -11.07 4.32 -15.73
CA GLN A 37 -10.32 5.04 -14.71
C GLN A 37 -8.81 4.89 -14.86
N ILE A 38 -8.30 3.69 -15.18
CA ILE A 38 -6.86 3.49 -15.35
C ILE A 38 -6.35 4.12 -16.65
N ASN A 39 -7.16 4.12 -17.70
CA ASN A 39 -6.85 4.82 -18.95
C ASN A 39 -6.79 6.34 -18.72
N ASP A 40 -7.78 6.91 -18.07
CA ASP A 40 -7.81 8.34 -17.77
C ASP A 40 -6.58 8.75 -16.97
N LEU A 41 -6.23 7.97 -15.94
CA LEU A 41 -5.03 8.24 -15.15
C LEU A 41 -3.76 8.18 -16.01
N HIS A 42 -3.64 7.18 -16.88
CA HIS A 42 -2.50 7.02 -17.79
C HIS A 42 -2.39 8.18 -18.78
N TRP A 43 -3.49 8.51 -19.48
CA TRP A 43 -3.48 9.56 -20.50
C TRP A 43 -3.29 10.96 -19.89
N ASN A 44 -3.84 11.21 -18.71
CA ASN A 44 -3.60 12.47 -18.01
C ASN A 44 -2.13 12.67 -17.65
N LEU A 45 -1.40 11.61 -17.38
CA LEU A 45 0.05 11.69 -17.13
C LEU A 45 0.88 11.82 -18.40
N GLN A 46 0.39 11.30 -19.54
CA GLN A 46 1.10 11.40 -20.82
C GLN A 46 0.84 12.72 -21.57
N LYS A 47 -0.31 13.34 -21.41
CA LYS A 47 -0.59 14.68 -21.96
C LYS A 47 0.27 15.80 -21.36
N GLY A 48 1.17 15.45 -20.56
CA GLY A 48 1.92 16.15 -19.57
C GLY A 48 3.06 17.04 -19.98
N GLU A 49 3.17 17.58 -21.20
CA GLU A 49 4.02 18.77 -21.34
C GLU A 49 3.40 19.97 -20.58
N THR A 50 2.09 20.07 -20.53
CA THR A 50 1.36 21.14 -19.83
C THR A 50 1.09 20.85 -18.34
N ILE A 51 0.98 19.57 -17.96
CA ILE A 51 0.71 19.20 -16.54
C ILE A 51 1.96 19.39 -15.69
N TRP A 52 3.15 19.28 -16.27
CA TRP A 52 4.39 19.41 -15.53
C TRP A 52 4.86 20.86 -15.37
N GLU A 53 4.14 21.82 -15.90
CA GLU A 53 4.25 23.25 -15.56
C GLU A 53 3.66 23.56 -14.18
N GLU A 54 2.78 22.69 -13.67
CA GLU A 54 2.22 22.81 -12.32
C GLU A 54 3.16 22.28 -11.23
N PRO A 55 3.05 22.76 -9.99
CA PRO A 55 3.87 22.28 -8.88
C PRO A 55 3.74 20.76 -8.71
N PRO A 56 4.84 20.01 -8.47
CA PRO A 56 4.82 18.56 -8.32
C PRO A 56 3.80 18.04 -7.28
N GLN A 57 3.51 18.84 -6.28
CA GLN A 57 2.54 18.51 -5.22
C GLN A 57 1.12 18.35 -5.75
N GLU A 58 0.70 19.21 -6.68
CA GLU A 58 -0.64 19.16 -7.25
C GLU A 58 -0.81 17.91 -8.11
N GLN A 59 0.19 17.56 -8.86
CA GLN A 59 0.20 16.35 -9.68
C GLN A 59 0.16 15.08 -8.86
N LEU A 60 0.97 15.02 -7.79
CA LEU A 60 0.92 13.92 -6.84
C LEU A 60 -0.47 13.81 -6.18
N ARG A 61 -1.15 14.94 -5.98
CA ARG A 61 -2.52 14.97 -5.47
C ARG A 61 -3.51 14.37 -6.46
N ILE A 62 -3.40 14.73 -7.74
CA ILE A 62 -4.23 14.19 -8.83
C ILE A 62 -4.04 12.66 -8.94
N ILE A 63 -2.79 12.21 -8.99
CA ILE A 63 -2.45 10.78 -9.07
C ILE A 63 -3.02 10.02 -7.87
N ARG A 64 -2.78 10.52 -6.67
CA ARG A 64 -3.31 9.90 -5.45
C ARG A 64 -4.82 9.79 -5.46
N ARG A 65 -5.51 10.85 -5.90
CA ARG A 65 -6.97 10.88 -6.03
C ARG A 65 -7.44 9.86 -7.08
N GLY A 66 -6.78 9.79 -8.24
CA GLY A 66 -7.09 8.82 -9.28
C GLY A 66 -6.95 7.37 -8.80
N CYS A 67 -5.89 7.06 -8.04
CA CYS A 67 -5.74 5.75 -7.41
C CYS A 67 -6.83 5.45 -6.37
N GLN A 68 -7.24 6.43 -5.57
CA GLN A 68 -8.32 6.26 -4.59
C GLN A 68 -9.67 6.01 -5.27
N ILE A 69 -9.95 6.70 -6.36
CA ILE A 69 -11.15 6.47 -7.20
C ILE A 69 -11.12 5.04 -7.75
N PHE A 70 -9.99 4.60 -8.31
CA PHE A 70 -9.84 3.23 -8.83
C PHE A 70 -10.15 2.18 -7.75
N TYR A 71 -9.67 2.37 -6.52
CA TYR A 71 -10.01 1.46 -5.41
C TYR A 71 -11.51 1.49 -5.07
N GLY A 72 -12.14 2.66 -5.06
CA GLY A 72 -13.58 2.79 -4.84
C GLY A 72 -14.41 2.10 -5.93
N ILE A 73 -14.03 2.27 -7.19
CA ILE A 73 -14.65 1.59 -8.33
C ILE A 73 -14.50 0.08 -8.18
N THR A 74 -13.29 -0.43 -7.94
CA THR A 74 -13.04 -1.86 -7.75
C THR A 74 -13.93 -2.44 -6.64
N ASP A 75 -14.04 -1.73 -5.53
CA ASP A 75 -14.81 -2.18 -4.37
C ASP A 75 -16.33 -2.20 -4.61
N THR A 76 -16.83 -1.35 -5.52
CA THR A 76 -18.27 -1.18 -5.77
C THR A 76 -18.77 -1.90 -7.03
N THR A 77 -17.90 -2.22 -7.98
CA THR A 77 -18.29 -2.77 -9.28
C THR A 77 -17.79 -4.17 -9.56
N LEU A 78 -16.67 -4.58 -8.97
CA LEU A 78 -16.11 -5.92 -9.20
C LEU A 78 -16.81 -6.98 -8.32
N SER A 79 -17.27 -8.05 -8.93
CA SER A 79 -17.85 -9.19 -8.22
C SER A 79 -16.85 -9.81 -7.24
N ARG A 80 -17.35 -10.29 -6.08
CA ARG A 80 -16.51 -10.88 -5.01
C ARG A 80 -16.10 -12.32 -5.34
N ASP A 81 -15.63 -12.54 -6.55
CA ASP A 81 -15.14 -13.80 -7.07
C ASP A 81 -13.63 -13.97 -6.91
N LEU A 82 -13.05 -14.93 -7.59
CA LEU A 82 -11.63 -15.22 -7.57
C LEU A 82 -10.78 -14.02 -8.03
N SER A 83 -11.26 -13.27 -9.00
CA SER A 83 -10.56 -12.08 -9.53
C SER A 83 -10.46 -10.98 -8.49
N TRP A 84 -11.54 -10.75 -7.75
CA TRP A 84 -11.53 -9.82 -6.63
C TRP A 84 -10.57 -10.29 -5.51
N LEU A 85 -10.57 -11.59 -5.19
CA LEU A 85 -9.68 -12.14 -4.17
C LEU A 85 -8.21 -11.94 -4.53
N PHE A 86 -7.81 -12.19 -5.78
CA PHE A 86 -6.43 -11.91 -6.22
C PHE A 86 -6.10 -10.43 -6.21
N SER A 87 -7.02 -9.56 -6.62
CA SER A 87 -6.85 -8.11 -6.53
C SER A 87 -6.65 -7.65 -5.08
N GLN A 88 -7.45 -8.18 -4.15
CA GLN A 88 -7.35 -7.92 -2.72
C GLN A 88 -6.02 -8.40 -2.15
N LEU A 89 -5.60 -9.61 -2.52
CA LEU A 89 -4.33 -10.19 -2.09
C LEU A 89 -3.14 -9.30 -2.50
N GLY A 90 -3.05 -8.92 -3.78
CA GLY A 90 -2.00 -8.03 -4.28
C GLY A 90 -1.99 -6.68 -3.57
N ARG A 91 -3.16 -6.08 -3.34
CA ARG A 91 -3.31 -4.81 -2.62
C ARG A 91 -2.82 -4.87 -1.18
N LEU A 92 -3.09 -5.97 -0.47
CA LEU A 92 -2.65 -6.16 0.92
C LEU A 92 -1.15 -6.41 1.01
N MET A 93 -0.60 -7.20 0.08
CA MET A 93 0.85 -7.46 0.00
C MET A 93 1.64 -6.18 -0.25
N GLU A 94 1.25 -5.40 -1.27
CA GLU A 94 1.89 -4.12 -1.58
C GLU A 94 1.78 -3.13 -0.41
N ARG A 95 0.65 -3.11 0.29
CA ARG A 95 0.46 -2.23 1.42
C ARG A 95 1.35 -2.59 2.60
N ALA A 96 1.51 -3.88 2.91
CA ALA A 96 2.44 -4.35 3.93
C ALA A 96 3.90 -4.00 3.57
N ASP A 97 4.31 -4.27 2.33
CA ASP A 97 5.64 -3.94 1.82
C ASP A 97 5.93 -2.43 1.92
N LYS A 98 5.01 -1.58 1.45
CA LYS A 98 5.21 -0.12 1.52
C LYS A 98 5.29 0.41 2.95
N THR A 99 4.49 -0.11 3.86
CA THR A 99 4.55 0.31 5.28
C THR A 99 5.86 -0.11 5.92
N SER A 100 6.33 -1.34 5.67
CA SER A 100 7.63 -1.80 6.20
C SER A 100 8.78 -0.97 5.64
N ARG A 101 8.78 -0.66 4.33
CA ARG A 101 9.82 0.16 3.70
C ARG A 101 9.85 1.61 4.21
N ILE A 102 8.69 2.22 4.47
CA ILE A 102 8.63 3.56 5.06
C ILE A 102 9.28 3.58 6.44
N LEU A 103 9.05 2.54 7.24
CA LEU A 103 9.72 2.39 8.54
C LEU A 103 11.22 2.15 8.40
N ASP A 104 11.60 1.31 7.46
CA ASP A 104 13.00 0.95 7.17
C ASP A 104 13.83 2.18 6.79
N VAL A 105 13.30 3.03 5.92
CA VAL A 105 13.91 4.31 5.54
C VAL A 105 14.19 5.18 6.77
N LYS A 106 13.23 5.27 7.71
CA LYS A 106 13.44 6.04 8.93
C LYS A 106 14.52 5.41 9.82
N TYR A 107 14.51 4.09 9.95
CA TYR A 107 15.47 3.38 10.79
C TYR A 107 16.91 3.45 10.26
N PHE A 108 17.12 3.28 8.96
CA PHE A 108 18.47 3.19 8.38
C PHE A 108 19.02 4.50 7.86
N LEU A 109 18.17 5.39 7.35
CA LEU A 109 18.63 6.64 6.72
C LEU A 109 18.48 7.87 7.62
N LEU A 110 17.52 7.85 8.53
CA LEU A 110 17.18 8.99 9.37
C LEU A 110 17.44 8.74 10.85
N LEU A 111 17.99 7.58 11.23
CA LEU A 111 18.43 7.38 12.60
C LEU A 111 19.53 8.38 12.89
N PRO A 112 19.26 9.35 13.76
CA PRO A 112 20.29 10.27 14.19
C PRO A 112 21.32 9.50 15.02
N ILE A 113 22.48 10.11 15.16
CA ILE A 113 23.43 9.85 16.23
C ILE A 113 22.64 9.65 17.54
N PRO A 114 22.99 8.68 18.40
CA PRO A 114 22.21 8.34 19.61
C PRO A 114 21.76 9.53 20.48
N GLU A 115 22.50 10.63 20.43
CA GLU A 115 22.21 11.87 21.13
C GLU A 115 21.03 12.68 20.60
N GLY A 116 20.50 12.35 19.42
CA GLY A 116 19.34 13.03 18.79
C GLY A 116 18.00 12.33 18.92
N VAL A 117 17.96 11.13 19.51
CA VAL A 117 16.72 10.36 19.70
C VAL A 117 15.83 11.04 20.73
N GLY A 118 14.57 11.31 20.37
CA GLY A 118 13.60 11.98 21.24
C GLY A 118 13.68 13.52 21.22
N GLY A 119 14.55 14.10 20.38
CA GLY A 119 14.58 15.54 20.15
C GLY A 119 13.41 16.02 19.27
N VAL A 120 13.21 17.34 19.22
CA VAL A 120 12.14 17.99 18.43
C VAL A 120 12.21 17.58 16.95
N LEU A 121 13.41 17.48 16.40
CA LEU A 121 13.60 17.08 15.00
C LEU A 121 13.18 15.62 14.77
N ASP A 122 13.51 14.73 15.69
CA ASP A 122 13.10 13.32 15.63
C ASP A 122 11.57 13.19 15.69
N GLU A 123 10.92 13.91 16.58
CA GLU A 123 9.45 13.95 16.65
C GLU A 123 8.82 14.44 15.34
N LEU A 124 9.34 15.53 14.74
CA LEU A 124 8.88 16.03 13.45
C LEU A 124 9.04 15.01 12.33
N GLN A 125 10.13 14.25 12.32
CA GLN A 125 10.36 13.18 11.35
C GLN A 125 9.34 12.04 11.53
N TRP A 126 9.03 11.64 12.76
CA TRP A 126 7.98 10.64 13.03
C TRP A 126 6.58 11.11 12.65
N ILE A 127 6.26 12.38 12.88
CA ILE A 127 5.03 13.00 12.40
C ILE A 127 4.95 12.93 10.88
N THR A 128 6.05 13.26 10.20
CA THR A 128 6.12 13.23 8.74
C THR A 128 5.95 11.81 8.22
N LEU A 129 6.56 10.82 8.86
CA LEU A 129 6.39 9.41 8.53
C LEU A 129 4.93 8.97 8.68
N LEU A 130 4.30 9.27 9.81
CA LEU A 130 2.87 8.98 10.03
C LEU A 130 1.96 9.63 8.98
N ARG A 131 2.27 10.88 8.57
CA ARG A 131 1.53 11.57 7.49
C ARG A 131 1.74 10.90 6.14
N THR A 132 2.96 10.50 5.84
CA THR A 132 3.30 9.76 4.61
C THR A 132 2.56 8.43 4.53
N ALA A 133 2.50 7.71 5.64
CA ALA A 133 1.73 6.47 5.75
C ALA A 133 0.20 6.70 5.77
N GLY A 134 -0.27 7.95 5.82
CA GLY A 134 -1.69 8.28 6.01
C GLY A 134 -2.24 7.83 7.36
N ALA A 135 -1.37 7.71 8.34
CA ALA A 135 -1.63 7.10 9.65
C ALA A 135 -1.84 8.13 10.78
N TYR A 136 -1.44 9.39 10.57
CA TYR A 136 -1.32 10.38 11.63
C TYR A 136 -2.59 10.56 12.46
N GLN A 137 -3.76 10.70 11.82
CA GLN A 137 -5.02 10.92 12.53
C GLN A 137 -5.43 9.68 13.34
N MET A 138 -5.32 8.51 12.75
CA MET A 138 -5.69 7.25 13.41
C MET A 138 -4.73 6.93 14.56
N TYR A 139 -3.44 7.19 14.38
CA TYR A 139 -2.47 7.11 15.46
C TYR A 139 -2.85 8.01 16.64
N ARG A 140 -3.19 9.28 16.38
CA ARG A 140 -3.61 10.22 17.42
C ARG A 140 -4.89 9.81 18.16
N GLN A 141 -5.78 9.11 17.48
CA GLN A 141 -7.02 8.60 18.10
C GLN A 141 -6.79 7.34 18.93
N SER A 142 -5.91 6.43 18.48
CA SER A 142 -5.66 5.16 19.18
C SER A 142 -4.61 5.27 20.28
N MET A 143 -3.58 6.09 20.07
CA MET A 143 -2.48 6.28 20.99
C MET A 143 -2.63 7.61 21.73
N GLN A 144 -3.04 7.56 22.99
CA GLN A 144 -3.10 8.75 23.85
C GLN A 144 -1.72 9.23 24.33
N LYS A 145 -0.67 8.47 24.03
CA LYS A 145 0.73 8.77 24.36
C LYS A 145 1.36 9.67 23.30
N GLY A 146 2.41 10.38 23.68
CA GLY A 146 3.22 11.19 22.76
C GLY A 146 3.80 10.39 21.59
N ILE A 147 4.28 11.08 20.57
CA ILE A 147 4.88 10.46 19.39
C ILE A 147 6.30 10.03 19.73
N THR A 148 6.50 8.74 19.90
CA THR A 148 7.81 8.12 20.16
C THR A 148 8.14 7.08 19.08
N PRO A 149 9.42 6.82 18.81
CA PRO A 149 9.83 5.79 17.85
C PRO A 149 9.12 4.46 18.06
N THR A 150 9.10 3.99 19.31
CA THR A 150 8.50 2.71 19.69
C THR A 150 7.00 2.69 19.46
N SER A 151 6.27 3.73 19.87
CA SER A 151 4.81 3.78 19.73
C SER A 151 4.39 3.88 18.26
N VAL A 152 5.14 4.62 17.44
CA VAL A 152 4.88 4.71 15.99
C VAL A 152 5.16 3.37 15.30
N ALA A 153 6.30 2.74 15.60
CA ALA A 153 6.62 1.42 15.07
C ALA A 153 5.57 0.38 15.49
N GLN A 154 5.19 0.36 16.76
CA GLN A 154 4.16 -0.54 17.29
C GLN A 154 2.82 -0.35 16.56
N PHE A 155 2.40 0.89 16.34
CA PHE A 155 1.16 1.19 15.61
C PHE A 155 1.22 0.73 14.14
N LEU A 156 2.27 1.09 13.43
CA LEU A 156 2.39 0.75 12.01
C LEU A 156 2.67 -0.74 11.75
N LEU A 157 3.30 -1.43 12.69
CA LEU A 157 3.58 -2.85 12.55
C LEU A 157 2.47 -3.73 13.13
N LEU A 158 1.96 -3.41 14.32
CA LEU A 158 1.22 -4.36 15.14
C LEU A 158 -0.24 -4.01 15.38
N ASP A 159 -0.72 -2.82 14.98
CA ASP A 159 -2.13 -2.46 15.18
C ASP A 159 -3.05 -3.41 14.39
N PRO A 160 -4.03 -4.08 15.04
CA PRO A 160 -4.89 -5.05 14.36
C PRO A 160 -6.02 -4.42 13.55
N ILE A 161 -6.27 -3.13 13.71
CA ILE A 161 -7.44 -2.44 13.15
C ILE A 161 -7.05 -1.47 12.04
N PHE A 162 -5.86 -0.87 12.14
CA PHE A 162 -5.41 0.13 11.17
C PHE A 162 -5.13 -0.52 9.81
N PRO A 163 -5.81 -0.11 8.71
CA PRO A 163 -5.76 -0.83 7.43
C PRO A 163 -4.40 -0.84 6.73
N ARG A 164 -3.44 -0.04 7.21
CA ARG A 164 -2.08 0.02 6.67
C ARG A 164 -1.04 -0.54 7.63
N SER A 165 -1.43 -1.07 8.78
CA SER A 165 -0.48 -1.80 9.62
C SER A 165 -0.09 -3.11 8.94
N VAL A 166 1.14 -3.54 9.20
CA VAL A 166 1.64 -4.80 8.63
C VAL A 166 0.80 -5.97 9.15
N ARG A 167 0.47 -5.98 10.44
CA ARG A 167 -0.36 -7.03 11.04
C ARG A 167 -1.74 -7.14 10.41
N PHE A 168 -2.44 -6.02 10.23
CA PHE A 168 -3.74 -6.00 9.55
C PHE A 168 -3.64 -6.58 8.13
N CYS A 169 -2.60 -6.17 7.39
CA CYS A 169 -2.40 -6.66 6.03
C CYS A 169 -2.10 -8.16 6.00
N LEU A 170 -1.24 -8.66 6.89
CA LEU A 170 -0.91 -10.09 6.97
C LEU A 170 -2.13 -10.95 7.36
N GLN A 171 -2.96 -10.48 8.28
CA GLN A 171 -4.20 -11.16 8.61
C GLN A 171 -5.14 -11.21 7.39
N GLY A 172 -5.34 -10.08 6.70
CA GLY A 172 -6.15 -10.02 5.49
C GLY A 172 -5.60 -10.88 4.35
N ILE A 173 -4.28 -10.98 4.19
CA ILE A 173 -3.63 -11.91 3.24
C ILE A 173 -4.00 -13.35 3.59
N SER A 174 -3.88 -13.72 4.85
CA SER A 174 -4.23 -15.08 5.30
C SER A 174 -5.69 -15.41 5.04
N ASP A 175 -6.60 -14.51 5.39
CA ASP A 175 -8.04 -14.70 5.19
C ASP A 175 -8.39 -14.81 3.71
N THR A 176 -7.75 -13.98 2.88
CA THR A 176 -7.93 -14.00 1.42
C THR A 176 -7.40 -15.31 0.81
N LEU A 177 -6.23 -15.78 1.25
CA LEU A 177 -5.69 -17.08 0.79
C LEU A 177 -6.60 -18.24 1.16
N GLN A 178 -7.18 -18.24 2.36
CA GLN A 178 -8.16 -19.27 2.76
C GLN A 178 -9.39 -19.26 1.84
N GLN A 179 -9.89 -18.08 1.48
CA GLN A 179 -11.01 -17.95 0.55
C GLN A 179 -10.67 -18.45 -0.86
N ILE A 180 -9.44 -18.18 -1.34
CA ILE A 180 -8.95 -18.67 -2.63
C ILE A 180 -8.86 -20.20 -2.60
N GLN A 181 -8.29 -20.78 -1.57
CA GLN A 181 -8.15 -22.24 -1.41
C GLN A 181 -9.50 -22.96 -1.31
N ALA A 182 -10.51 -22.30 -0.73
CA ALA A 182 -11.85 -22.85 -0.65
C ALA A 182 -12.58 -22.91 -2.02
N GLN A 183 -12.03 -22.32 -3.08
CA GLN A 183 -12.63 -22.37 -4.41
C GLN A 183 -12.42 -23.73 -5.06
N PRO A 184 -13.46 -24.33 -5.68
CA PRO A 184 -13.39 -25.69 -6.24
C PRO A 184 -12.32 -25.90 -7.33
N VAL A 185 -11.92 -24.80 -7.97
CA VAL A 185 -10.94 -24.79 -9.09
C VAL A 185 -9.48 -24.88 -8.61
N MET A 186 -9.22 -24.57 -7.33
CA MET A 186 -7.86 -24.51 -6.79
C MET A 186 -7.51 -25.82 -6.09
N LYS A 187 -6.58 -26.58 -6.69
CA LYS A 187 -5.90 -27.68 -5.98
C LYS A 187 -4.94 -27.08 -4.94
N GLN A 188 -5.09 -27.48 -3.68
CA GLN A 188 -4.29 -26.99 -2.58
C GLN A 188 -2.81 -27.41 -2.71
N PRO A 189 -1.86 -26.48 -2.61
CA PRO A 189 -0.48 -26.82 -2.27
C PRO A 189 -0.35 -26.85 -0.74
N ASP A 190 -0.05 -27.98 -0.15
CA ASP A 190 0.18 -28.17 1.29
C ASP A 190 1.24 -27.21 1.87
N ASP A 191 2.26 -26.89 1.07
CA ASP A 191 3.35 -25.98 1.46
C ASP A 191 2.86 -24.55 1.73
N LEU A 192 1.85 -24.05 1.02
CA LEU A 192 1.34 -22.70 1.20
C LEU A 192 0.67 -22.52 2.57
N ASP A 193 -0.09 -23.53 3.03
CA ASP A 193 -0.74 -23.51 4.34
C ASP A 193 0.28 -23.52 5.48
N CYS A 194 1.33 -24.33 5.31
CA CYS A 194 2.42 -24.39 6.28
C CYS A 194 3.13 -23.04 6.40
N LEU A 195 3.51 -22.42 5.28
CA LEU A 195 4.16 -21.11 5.24
C LEU A 195 3.28 -19.99 5.83
N ARG A 196 1.99 -20.00 5.48
CA ARG A 196 1.00 -19.07 6.03
C ARG A 196 0.89 -19.20 7.53
N GLY A 197 0.75 -20.42 8.04
CA GLY A 197 0.67 -20.71 9.47
C GLY A 197 1.92 -20.26 10.24
N GLN A 198 3.10 -20.52 9.70
CA GLN A 198 4.38 -20.08 10.27
C GLN A 198 4.49 -18.54 10.33
N LEU A 199 4.09 -17.84 9.25
CA LEU A 199 4.13 -16.39 9.20
C LEU A 199 3.20 -15.77 10.25
N LEU A 200 1.95 -16.22 10.32
CA LEU A 200 0.98 -15.75 11.31
C LEU A 200 1.41 -16.03 12.73
N ALA A 201 1.94 -17.22 13.01
CA ALA A 201 2.44 -17.57 14.35
C ALA A 201 3.56 -16.61 14.77
N ARG A 202 4.54 -16.35 13.90
CA ARG A 202 5.62 -15.40 14.20
C ARG A 202 5.08 -14.02 14.57
N TRP A 203 4.12 -13.49 13.82
CA TRP A 203 3.54 -12.16 14.07
C TRP A 203 2.59 -12.10 15.27
N SER A 204 1.99 -13.22 15.67
CA SER A 204 1.10 -13.28 16.85
C SER A 204 1.87 -13.13 18.16
N TYR A 205 3.15 -13.49 18.18
CA TYR A 205 4.01 -13.43 19.38
C TYR A 205 4.92 -12.20 19.44
N VAL A 206 4.91 -11.33 18.43
CA VAL A 206 5.62 -10.04 18.47
C VAL A 206 4.84 -9.10 19.40
N ARG A 207 5.50 -8.65 20.47
CA ARG A 207 4.96 -7.71 21.48
C ARG A 207 5.70 -6.39 21.44
#